data_23b2a335ac5dd188d4f4438f379977b8
#
_entry.id   23b2a335ac5dd188d4f4438f379977b8
#
_cell.length_a   1.000
_cell.length_b   1.000
_cell.length_c   1.000
_cell.angle_alpha   90.00
_cell.angle_beta   90.00
_cell.angle_gamma   90.00
#
_symmetry.space_group_name_H-M   'P 1'
#
loop_
_entity.id
_entity.type
_entity.pdbx_description
1 polymer ?
#
loop_
_entity_poly.entity_id
_entity_poly.type
_entity_poly.pdbx_seq_one_letter_code
_entity_poly.pdbx_strand_id
1 'polypeptide(L)'
;KNPIFQPFIEGAEYSIDSYVDATFRCRGVVVRSRDAVVNGESQVSTRVKNANLEEKAAAFVELHKISGHSVLQVLVNEKGTHLIECNARFGGASTLSEYLGLKSFLWFLYEANNMAFEVSISEKIIRQMRENKEDSYSEC
;
A
#
# COMPACT_ATOMS: atom_id res chain seq x y z
N LYS A 1 -21.65 -6.73 -16.33
CA LYS A 1 -20.29 -7.05 -15.89
C LYS A 1 -20.19 -8.55 -15.70
N ASN A 2 -19.14 -9.18 -16.24
CA ASN A 2 -18.92 -10.61 -16.03
C ASN A 2 -18.34 -10.80 -14.61
N PRO A 3 -18.90 -11.70 -13.80
CA PRO A 3 -18.34 -12.00 -12.47
C PRO A 3 -17.00 -12.74 -12.61
N ILE A 4 -16.14 -12.51 -11.64
CA ILE A 4 -14.90 -13.27 -11.46
C ILE A 4 -15.12 -14.23 -10.29
N PHE A 5 -14.77 -15.50 -10.49
CA PHE A 5 -14.84 -16.53 -9.45
C PHE A 5 -13.44 -16.85 -8.98
N GLN A 6 -13.24 -16.81 -7.67
CA GLN A 6 -11.98 -17.16 -7.03
C GLN A 6 -12.21 -18.16 -5.90
N PRO A 7 -11.25 -19.03 -5.57
CA PRO A 7 -11.34 -19.84 -4.37
C PRO A 7 -11.44 -18.94 -3.14
N PHE A 8 -12.30 -19.32 -2.20
CA PHE A 8 -12.30 -18.67 -0.89
C PHE A 8 -11.03 -19.07 -0.13
N ILE A 9 -10.29 -18.07 0.35
CA ILE A 9 -9.05 -18.25 1.12
C ILE A 9 -9.25 -17.59 2.49
N GLU A 10 -9.14 -18.38 3.54
CA GLU A 10 -9.11 -17.88 4.90
C GLU A 10 -7.68 -17.51 5.29
N GLY A 11 -7.50 -16.35 5.93
CA GLY A 11 -6.17 -15.86 6.34
C GLY A 11 -6.20 -14.44 6.89
N ALA A 12 -5.07 -14.02 7.45
CA ALA A 12 -4.88 -12.63 7.86
C ALA A 12 -4.69 -11.72 6.63
N GLU A 13 -5.45 -10.63 6.56
CA GLU A 13 -5.43 -9.70 5.44
C GLU A 13 -4.45 -8.55 5.70
N TYR A 14 -3.62 -8.28 4.70
CA TYR A 14 -2.69 -7.15 4.71
C TYR A 14 -2.85 -6.30 3.45
N SER A 15 -2.65 -4.99 3.61
CA SER A 15 -2.40 -4.07 2.51
C SER A 15 -0.91 -3.73 2.47
N ILE A 16 -0.33 -3.74 1.29
CA ILE A 16 1.09 -3.48 1.08
C ILE A 16 1.23 -2.34 0.09
N ASP A 17 1.67 -1.18 0.56
CA ASP A 17 1.99 -0.05 -0.32
C ASP A 17 3.41 -0.21 -0.84
N SER A 18 3.61 0.08 -2.12
CA SER A 18 4.93 0.06 -2.75
C SER A 18 5.10 1.24 -3.72
N TYR A 19 6.35 1.61 -3.98
CA TYR A 19 6.71 2.54 -5.04
C TYR A 19 7.81 1.95 -5.92
N VAL A 20 7.57 1.97 -7.21
CA VAL A 20 8.49 1.48 -8.25
C VAL A 20 8.85 2.64 -9.16
N ASP A 21 10.14 2.89 -9.31
CA ASP A 21 10.67 3.98 -10.13
C ASP A 21 10.55 3.73 -11.64
N ALA A 22 10.90 4.73 -12.45
CA ALA A 22 10.86 4.65 -13.91
C ALA A 22 11.79 3.58 -14.51
N THR A 23 12.75 3.07 -13.72
CA THR A 23 13.63 1.95 -14.12
C THR A 23 13.10 0.59 -13.72
N PHE A 24 11.87 0.55 -13.20
CA PHE A 24 11.19 -0.63 -12.66
C PHE A 24 11.85 -1.25 -11.43
N ARG A 25 12.54 -0.43 -10.61
CA ARG A 25 13.09 -0.86 -9.33
C ARG A 25 12.19 -0.43 -8.19
N CYS A 26 11.88 -1.35 -7.30
CA CYS A 26 11.12 -1.04 -6.09
C CYS A 26 11.99 -0.21 -5.15
N ARG A 27 11.51 0.98 -4.81
CA ARG A 27 12.23 1.95 -3.96
C ARG A 27 11.78 1.86 -2.50
N GLY A 28 10.64 1.24 -2.25
CA GLY A 28 10.17 1.06 -0.90
C GLY A 28 8.86 0.30 -0.82
N VAL A 29 8.66 -0.36 0.32
CA VAL A 29 7.48 -1.14 0.64
C VAL A 29 7.09 -0.88 2.09
N VAL A 30 5.78 -0.77 2.36
CA VAL A 30 5.21 -0.68 3.70
C VAL A 30 4.05 -1.64 3.84
N VAL A 31 4.15 -2.60 4.76
CA VAL A 31 3.08 -3.55 5.08
C VAL A 31 2.20 -2.98 6.19
N ARG A 32 0.89 -3.09 6.01
CA ARG A 32 -0.13 -2.64 6.98
C ARG A 32 -1.14 -3.75 7.23
N SER A 33 -1.53 -3.94 8.49
CA SER A 33 -2.74 -4.71 8.83
C SER A 33 -3.99 -3.87 8.53
N ARG A 34 -5.11 -4.55 8.39
CA ARG A 34 -6.44 -3.97 8.19
C ARG A 34 -7.27 -4.25 9.45
N ASP A 35 -7.06 -3.44 10.49
CA ASP A 35 -7.58 -3.70 11.84
C ASP A 35 -9.09 -3.45 11.94
N ALA A 36 -9.61 -2.51 11.16
CA ALA A 36 -11.04 -2.28 11.02
C ALA A 36 -11.35 -1.88 9.57
N VAL A 37 -12.33 -2.55 8.97
CA VAL A 37 -12.74 -2.34 7.57
C VAL A 37 -14.23 -2.01 7.53
N VAL A 38 -14.58 -0.93 6.82
CA VAL A 38 -15.96 -0.52 6.56
C VAL A 38 -16.13 -0.32 5.06
N ASN A 39 -17.11 -0.99 4.47
CA ASN A 39 -17.39 -0.94 3.03
C ASN A 39 -16.17 -1.22 2.14
N GLY A 40 -15.30 -2.17 2.56
CA GLY A 40 -14.09 -2.52 1.83
C GLY A 40 -12.91 -1.58 2.05
N GLU A 41 -13.09 -0.46 2.77
CA GLU A 41 -12.02 0.49 3.09
C GLU A 41 -11.48 0.28 4.51
N SER A 42 -10.16 0.28 4.64
CA SER A 42 -9.51 0.22 5.95
C SER A 42 -9.68 1.54 6.69
N GLN A 43 -10.41 1.52 7.81
CA GLN A 43 -10.60 2.66 8.71
C GLN A 43 -9.51 2.71 9.78
N VAL A 44 -9.01 1.55 10.20
CA VAL A 44 -7.89 1.45 11.12
C VAL A 44 -6.84 0.54 10.51
N SER A 45 -5.61 1.04 10.45
CA SER A 45 -4.45 0.32 9.92
C SER A 45 -3.27 0.47 10.87
N THR A 46 -2.50 -0.60 11.03
CA THR A 46 -1.27 -0.59 11.80
C THR A 46 -0.10 -1.04 10.93
N ARG A 47 1.05 -0.33 11.02
CA ARG A 47 2.29 -0.77 10.41
C ARG A 47 2.69 -2.14 10.94
N VAL A 48 2.97 -3.06 10.03
CA VAL A 48 3.47 -4.40 10.35
C VAL A 48 4.88 -4.56 9.81
N LYS A 49 5.82 -4.99 10.66
CA LYS A 49 7.16 -5.39 10.23
C LYS A 49 7.11 -6.83 9.78
N ASN A 50 7.22 -7.06 8.48
CA ASN A 50 7.25 -8.40 7.92
C ASN A 50 8.14 -8.42 6.67
N ALA A 51 9.43 -8.67 6.89
CA ALA A 51 10.43 -8.67 5.82
C ALA A 51 10.08 -9.64 4.67
N ASN A 52 9.47 -10.79 4.98
CA ASN A 52 9.05 -11.75 3.95
C ASN A 52 7.96 -11.18 3.03
N LEU A 53 6.96 -10.48 3.61
CA LEU A 53 5.92 -9.82 2.81
C LEU A 53 6.49 -8.64 2.03
N GLU A 54 7.40 -7.87 2.62
CA GLU A 54 8.06 -6.73 1.96
C GLU A 54 8.87 -7.20 0.76
N GLU A 55 9.67 -8.25 0.91
CA GLU A 55 10.47 -8.84 -0.16
C GLU A 55 9.61 -9.43 -1.28
N LYS A 56 8.57 -10.19 -0.94
CA LYS A 56 7.63 -10.74 -1.93
C LYS A 56 6.89 -9.66 -2.72
N ALA A 57 6.46 -8.59 -2.03
CA ALA A 57 5.79 -7.47 -2.68
C ALA A 57 6.74 -6.73 -3.63
N ALA A 58 7.96 -6.43 -3.20
CA ALA A 58 8.98 -5.81 -4.05
C ALA A 58 9.26 -6.64 -5.29
N ALA A 59 9.51 -7.94 -5.12
CA ALA A 59 9.76 -8.85 -6.24
C ALA A 59 8.56 -8.93 -7.22
N PHE A 60 7.33 -8.94 -6.69
CA PHE A 60 6.11 -8.97 -7.50
C PHE A 60 5.97 -7.71 -8.36
N VAL A 61 6.09 -6.52 -7.77
CA VAL A 61 5.89 -5.26 -8.50
C VAL A 61 7.01 -5.00 -9.52
N GLU A 62 8.24 -5.42 -9.24
CA GLU A 62 9.36 -5.36 -10.19
C GLU A 62 9.16 -6.33 -11.37
N LEU A 63 8.82 -7.60 -11.07
CA LEU A 63 8.57 -8.64 -12.09
C LEU A 63 7.47 -8.22 -13.07
N HIS A 64 6.39 -7.63 -12.56
CA HIS A 64 5.25 -7.19 -13.36
C HIS A 64 5.38 -5.75 -13.88
N LYS A 65 6.51 -5.07 -13.60
CA LYS A 65 6.80 -3.69 -14.04
C LYS A 65 5.69 -2.71 -13.69
N ILE A 66 5.17 -2.81 -12.45
CA ILE A 66 4.11 -1.93 -11.95
C ILE A 66 4.77 -0.64 -11.47
N SER A 67 4.92 0.35 -12.37
CA SER A 67 5.57 1.62 -12.03
C SER A 67 4.66 2.55 -11.22
N GLY A 68 5.29 3.41 -10.43
CA GLY A 68 4.62 4.34 -9.54
C GLY A 68 4.16 3.71 -8.24
N HIS A 69 3.18 4.33 -7.60
CA HIS A 69 2.59 3.81 -6.37
C HIS A 69 1.59 2.70 -6.66
N SER A 70 1.67 1.62 -5.88
CA SER A 70 0.67 0.55 -5.91
C SER A 70 0.33 0.04 -4.52
N VAL A 71 -0.87 -0.51 -4.40
CA VAL A 71 -1.35 -1.19 -3.19
C VAL A 71 -1.70 -2.63 -3.55
N LEU A 72 -0.97 -3.57 -2.97
CA LEU A 72 -1.29 -4.99 -3.02
C LEU A 72 -2.18 -5.35 -1.83
N GLN A 73 -3.20 -6.16 -2.04
CA GLN A 73 -3.94 -6.82 -0.95
C GLN A 73 -3.62 -8.31 -0.98
N VAL A 74 -3.25 -8.82 0.17
CA VAL A 74 -2.84 -10.21 0.32
C VAL A 74 -3.52 -10.86 1.53
N LEU A 75 -3.81 -12.15 1.40
CA LEU A 75 -4.17 -13.02 2.52
C LEU A 75 -2.99 -13.93 2.85
N VAL A 76 -2.69 -14.06 4.13
CA VAL A 76 -1.60 -14.89 4.62
C VAL A 76 -2.17 -15.96 5.55
N ASN A 77 -1.83 -17.22 5.28
CA ASN A 77 -2.18 -18.37 6.10
C ASN A 77 -1.02 -19.39 6.11
N GLU A 78 -1.27 -20.57 6.67
CA GLU A 78 -0.28 -21.66 6.76
C GLU A 78 0.23 -22.14 5.38
N LYS A 79 -0.60 -22.00 4.33
CA LYS A 79 -0.26 -22.40 2.96
C LYS A 79 0.58 -21.35 2.23
N GLY A 80 0.66 -20.13 2.76
CA GLY A 80 1.48 -19.07 2.18
C GLY A 80 0.79 -17.70 2.07
N THR A 81 1.29 -16.92 1.12
CA THR A 81 0.81 -15.57 0.79
C THR A 81 0.00 -15.64 -0.51
N HIS A 82 -1.23 -15.17 -0.47
CA HIS A 82 -2.16 -15.19 -1.61
C HIS A 82 -2.49 -13.75 -2.01
N LEU A 83 -2.13 -13.37 -3.23
CA LEU A 83 -2.50 -12.07 -3.78
C LEU A 83 -3.99 -12.05 -4.11
N ILE A 84 -4.71 -11.05 -3.61
CA ILE A 84 -6.13 -10.82 -3.85
C ILE A 84 -6.32 -9.81 -4.97
N GLU A 85 -5.66 -8.66 -4.84
CA GLU A 85 -5.71 -7.61 -5.85
C GLU A 85 -4.46 -6.74 -5.84
N CYS A 86 -4.22 -6.05 -6.95
CA CYS A 86 -3.20 -5.04 -7.10
C CYS A 86 -3.83 -3.78 -7.68
N ASN A 87 -3.75 -2.69 -6.96
CA ASN A 87 -4.26 -1.38 -7.35
C ASN A 87 -3.08 -0.44 -7.64
N ALA A 88 -2.85 -0.10 -8.91
CA ALA A 88 -1.79 0.83 -9.33
C ALA A 88 -2.22 2.31 -9.06
N ARG A 89 -2.49 2.62 -7.82
CA ARG A 89 -2.93 3.91 -7.32
C ARG A 89 -2.77 4.02 -5.81
N PHE A 90 -2.87 5.23 -5.26
CA PHE A 90 -2.99 5.42 -3.81
C PHE A 90 -4.27 4.77 -3.26
N GLY A 91 -4.13 4.08 -2.14
CA GLY A 91 -5.25 3.60 -1.35
C GLY A 91 -5.68 4.63 -0.30
N GLY A 92 -6.91 4.54 0.18
CA GLY A 92 -7.42 5.45 1.20
C GLY A 92 -6.58 5.48 2.49
N ALA A 93 -5.93 4.38 2.85
CA ALA A 93 -5.06 4.28 4.03
C ALA A 93 -3.55 4.35 3.70
N SER A 94 -3.14 4.64 2.44
CA SER A 94 -1.73 4.80 2.04
C SER A 94 -1.07 6.03 2.69
N THR A 95 -1.86 6.93 3.28
CA THR A 95 -1.37 8.06 4.09
C THR A 95 -0.53 7.61 5.28
N LEU A 96 -0.76 6.42 5.85
CA LEU A 96 0.11 5.84 6.87
C LEU A 96 1.50 5.53 6.31
N SER A 97 1.57 4.93 5.12
CA SER A 97 2.83 4.60 4.45
C SER A 97 3.59 5.86 4.06
N GLU A 98 2.90 6.88 3.59
CA GLU A 98 3.47 8.20 3.30
C GLU A 98 4.04 8.86 4.57
N TYR A 99 3.32 8.79 5.69
CA TYR A 99 3.79 9.28 6.99
C TYR A 99 5.05 8.54 7.45
N LEU A 100 5.15 7.25 7.20
CA LEU A 100 6.30 6.42 7.54
C LEU A 100 7.52 6.65 6.63
N GLY A 101 7.39 7.43 5.57
CA GLY A 101 8.49 7.77 4.67
C GLY A 101 8.44 7.14 3.28
N LEU A 102 7.39 6.39 2.94
CA LEU A 102 7.15 5.97 1.56
C LEU A 102 6.61 7.16 0.76
N LYS A 103 7.48 8.13 0.46
CA LYS A 103 7.16 9.43 -0.15
C LYS A 103 6.85 9.33 -1.64
N SER A 104 5.98 8.38 -2.00
CA SER A 104 5.70 8.01 -3.39
C SER A 104 5.31 9.17 -4.28
N PHE A 105 4.47 10.09 -3.76
CA PHE A 105 4.03 11.25 -4.53
C PHE A 105 5.19 12.22 -4.81
N LEU A 106 6.01 12.47 -3.79
CA LEU A 106 7.19 13.34 -3.90
C LEU A 106 8.25 12.70 -4.82
N TRP A 107 8.49 11.40 -4.69
CA TRP A 107 9.45 10.69 -5.53
C TRP A 107 9.03 10.70 -6.99
N PHE A 108 7.73 10.52 -7.28
CA PHE A 108 7.21 10.66 -8.64
C PHE A 108 7.48 12.05 -9.24
N LEU A 109 7.30 13.12 -8.45
CA LEU A 109 7.61 14.48 -8.89
C LEU A 109 9.10 14.69 -9.14
N TYR A 110 9.95 14.11 -8.31
CA TYR A 110 11.41 14.17 -8.51
C TYR A 110 11.83 13.46 -9.79
N GLU A 111 11.31 12.26 -10.04
CA GLU A 111 11.58 11.52 -11.29
C GLU A 111 11.11 12.31 -12.53
N ALA A 112 9.90 12.87 -12.48
CA ALA A 112 9.36 13.68 -13.58
C ALA A 112 10.21 14.91 -13.91
N ASN A 113 11.00 15.39 -12.94
CA ASN A 113 11.91 16.51 -13.10
C ASN A 113 13.39 16.08 -13.20
N ASN A 114 13.68 14.80 -13.40
CA ASN A 114 15.03 14.22 -13.44
C ASN A 114 15.87 14.54 -12.19
N MET A 115 15.21 14.62 -11.03
CA MET A 115 15.84 14.86 -9.74
C MET A 115 16.05 13.53 -9.00
N ALA A 116 17.19 13.40 -8.35
CA ALA A 116 17.45 12.28 -7.45
C ALA A 116 16.66 12.41 -6.14
N PHE A 117 16.33 11.29 -5.53
CA PHE A 117 15.70 11.24 -4.20
C PHE A 117 16.34 10.17 -3.32
N GLU A 118 16.29 10.41 -2.03
CA GLU A 118 16.71 9.44 -1.02
C GLU A 118 15.50 8.69 -0.46
N VAL A 119 15.71 7.43 -0.11
CA VAL A 119 14.68 6.58 0.49
C VAL A 119 15.01 6.38 1.97
N SER A 120 14.09 6.79 2.82
CA SER A 120 14.18 6.57 4.27
C SER A 120 12.80 6.24 4.82
N ILE A 121 12.54 4.96 5.02
CA ILE A 121 11.28 4.46 5.57
C ILE A 121 11.47 4.13 7.04
N SER A 122 10.61 4.70 7.88
CA SER A 122 10.65 4.51 9.33
C SER A 122 10.26 3.09 9.71
N GLU A 123 11.02 2.53 10.64
CA GLU A 123 10.75 1.23 11.25
C GLU A 123 9.74 1.28 12.43
N LYS A 124 9.17 2.45 12.72
CA LYS A 124 8.21 2.61 13.82
C LYS A 124 6.92 1.84 13.54
N ILE A 125 6.38 1.22 14.58
CA ILE A 125 5.03 0.66 14.56
C ILE A 125 4.06 1.79 14.90
N ILE A 126 3.22 2.14 13.94
CA ILE A 126 2.24 3.24 14.07
C ILE A 126 0.87 2.70 13.68
N ARG A 127 -0.12 3.08 14.44
CA ARG A 127 -1.53 2.84 14.16
C ARG A 127 -2.18 4.13 13.70
N GLN A 128 -2.82 4.07 12.56
CA GLN A 128 -3.60 5.17 11.99
C GLN A 128 -5.09 4.84 12.11
N MET A 129 -5.87 5.82 12.55
CA MET A 129 -7.32 5.81 12.49
C MET A 129 -7.76 6.91 11.53
N ARG A 130 -8.71 6.60 10.65
CA ARG A 130 -9.34 7.58 9.76
C ARG A 130 -10.57 8.13 10.46
N GLU A 131 -10.68 9.44 10.48
CA GLU A 131 -11.85 10.15 10.95
C GLU A 131 -12.55 10.78 9.74
N ASN A 132 -13.81 10.48 9.54
CA ASN A 132 -14.63 11.16 8.56
C ASN A 132 -15.10 12.49 9.15
N LYS A 133 -14.52 13.59 8.68
CA LYS A 133 -14.94 14.92 9.06
C LYS A 133 -15.80 15.48 7.92
N GLU A 134 -17.07 15.70 8.18
CA GLU A 134 -17.94 16.47 7.30
C GLU A 134 -17.81 17.95 7.69
N ASP A 135 -17.13 18.73 6.85
CA ASP A 135 -17.15 20.19 6.96
C ASP A 135 -18.30 20.71 6.10
N SER A 136 -19.33 21.25 6.72
CA SER A 136 -20.40 21.96 6.02
C SER A 136 -19.99 23.41 5.80
N TYR A 137 -19.89 23.83 4.56
CA TYR A 137 -19.70 25.23 4.19
C TYR A 137 -21.06 25.87 3.94
N SER A 138 -21.37 26.97 4.63
CA SER A 138 -22.47 27.82 4.25
C SER A 138 -22.04 28.64 3.03
N GLU A 139 -22.79 28.57 1.95
CA GLU A 139 -22.64 29.52 0.84
C GLU A 139 -22.89 30.94 1.37
N CYS A 140 -21.96 31.87 1.10
CA CYS A 140 -22.12 33.31 1.34
C CYS A 140 -22.96 33.92 0.22
#